data_a5da2314e29a1d9632d6607bb34b00fc
#
_entry.id   a5da2314e29a1d9632d6607bb34b00fc
#
_cell.length_a   1.000
_cell.length_b   1.000
_cell.length_c   1.000
_cell.angle_alpha   90.00
_cell.angle_beta   90.00
_cell.angle_gamma   90.00
#
_symmetry.space_group_name_H-M   'P 1'
#
loop_
_entity.id
_entity.type
_entity.pdbx_description
1 polymer ?
#
loop_
_entity_poly.entity_id
_entity_poly.type
_entity_poly.pdbx_seq_one_letter_code
_entity_poly.pdbx_strand_id
1 'polypeptide(L)'
;MSAGSVLIALQASRQDGRGVTTDEFLTPLDLQPGEVEVTRADGGAWASGMVYFAVVRYSAFAHVDTRADAGAQAEAFFAGVVEAFRATGRFLDRRSPEVTAALRAAGRSLRLFVEVRMDQDQMELEFPPELLATCGCHGLGIYVISNDIPAAELLAATQA
;
A
#
# COMPACT_ATOMS: atom_id res chain seq x y z
N MET A 1 -8.90 -19.41 13.07
CA MET A 1 -9.14 -18.00 12.73
C MET A 1 -8.09 -17.58 11.72
N SER A 2 -8.51 -17.09 10.59
CA SER A 2 -7.61 -16.62 9.55
C SER A 2 -7.66 -15.10 9.51
N ALA A 3 -6.53 -14.45 9.45
CA ALA A 3 -6.44 -13.00 9.44
C ALA A 3 -5.52 -12.54 8.30
N GLY A 4 -5.93 -11.48 7.65
CA GLY A 4 -5.11 -10.89 6.63
C GLY A 4 -5.37 -9.39 6.52
N SER A 5 -4.35 -8.63 6.18
CA SER A 5 -4.47 -7.21 5.88
C SER A 5 -3.57 -6.81 4.73
N VAL A 6 -3.99 -5.80 4.01
CA VAL A 6 -3.19 -5.16 2.98
C VAL A 6 -3.14 -3.66 3.23
N LEU A 7 -1.96 -3.09 3.17
CA LEU A 7 -1.73 -1.65 3.13
C LEU A 7 -1.15 -1.30 1.77
N ILE A 8 -1.79 -0.37 1.09
CA ILE A 8 -1.30 0.18 -0.18
C ILE A 8 -1.03 1.67 0.03
N ALA A 9 0.20 2.08 -0.19
CA ALA A 9 0.64 3.45 0.01
C ALA A 9 1.54 3.95 -1.12
N LEU A 10 1.56 5.25 -1.33
CA LEU A 10 2.66 5.89 -2.04
C LEU A 10 3.81 6.08 -1.06
N GLN A 11 4.94 5.48 -1.35
CA GLN A 11 6.17 5.68 -0.60
C GLN A 11 7.00 6.76 -1.28
N ALA A 12 7.27 7.83 -0.55
CA ALA A 12 7.99 8.99 -1.02
C ALA A 12 9.36 9.08 -0.35
N SER A 13 10.38 9.35 -1.15
CA SER A 13 11.75 9.53 -0.69
C SER A 13 12.50 10.52 -1.58
N ARG A 14 13.73 10.89 -1.19
CA ARG A 14 14.66 11.62 -2.02
C ARG A 14 15.74 10.70 -2.54
N GLN A 15 16.17 10.92 -3.77
CA GLN A 15 17.24 10.16 -4.40
C GLN A 15 18.60 10.35 -3.71
N ASP A 16 18.80 11.50 -3.06
CA ASP A 16 20.03 11.81 -2.30
C ASP A 16 20.05 11.20 -0.87
N GLY A 17 19.01 10.45 -0.51
CA GLY A 17 18.89 9.80 0.81
C GLY A 17 18.56 10.73 1.98
N ARG A 18 18.35 12.03 1.72
CA ARG A 18 17.92 12.98 2.75
C ARG A 18 16.44 12.79 3.06
N GLY A 19 16.03 13.24 4.24
CA GLY A 19 14.62 13.23 4.63
C GLY A 19 13.76 14.10 3.72
N VAL A 20 12.52 13.69 3.50
CA VAL A 20 11.51 14.46 2.77
C VAL A 20 10.53 15.09 3.75
N THR A 21 9.97 16.24 3.38
CA THR A 21 8.81 16.80 4.04
C THR A 21 7.53 16.33 3.34
N THR A 22 6.44 16.29 4.09
CA THR A 22 5.14 15.88 3.55
C THR A 22 4.68 16.80 2.43
N ASP A 23 4.88 18.12 2.62
CA ASP A 23 4.44 19.15 1.67
C ASP A 23 5.12 19.06 0.29
N GLU A 24 6.33 18.47 0.22
CA GLU A 24 7.02 18.22 -1.05
C GLU A 24 6.22 17.35 -2.01
N PHE A 25 5.25 16.58 -1.48
CA PHE A 25 4.42 15.66 -2.26
C PHE A 25 2.92 15.99 -2.19
N LEU A 26 2.42 16.44 -1.04
CA LEU A 26 0.98 16.73 -0.88
C LEU A 26 0.50 17.76 -1.89
N THR A 27 1.19 18.88 -2.00
CA THR A 27 0.80 19.97 -2.88
C THR A 27 0.93 19.62 -4.36
N PRO A 28 2.09 19.11 -4.86
CA PRO A 28 2.21 18.75 -6.26
C PRO A 28 1.24 17.66 -6.72
N LEU A 29 0.98 16.67 -5.87
CA LEU A 29 0.07 15.57 -6.20
C LEU A 29 -1.40 15.89 -5.88
N ASP A 30 -1.69 17.09 -5.39
CA ASP A 30 -3.04 17.50 -4.98
C ASP A 30 -3.70 16.52 -4.03
N LEU A 31 -2.93 16.06 -3.02
CA LEU A 31 -3.41 15.13 -2.01
C LEU A 31 -4.17 15.90 -0.93
N GLN A 32 -5.46 15.69 -0.86
CA GLN A 32 -6.32 16.36 0.09
C GLN A 32 -6.23 15.75 1.50
N PRO A 33 -6.38 16.55 2.56
CA PRO A 33 -6.51 16.03 3.92
C PRO A 33 -7.66 15.01 4.00
N GLY A 34 -7.40 13.84 4.59
CA GLY A 34 -8.39 12.76 4.71
C GLY A 34 -8.50 11.84 3.50
N GLU A 35 -7.92 12.20 2.34
CA GLU A 35 -7.82 11.31 1.18
C GLU A 35 -6.74 10.23 1.38
N VAL A 36 -5.68 10.59 2.08
CA VAL A 36 -4.58 9.70 2.43
C VAL A 36 -4.25 9.81 3.91
N GLU A 37 -3.78 8.73 4.49
CA GLU A 37 -3.20 8.73 5.83
C GLU A 37 -1.69 8.87 5.70
N VAL A 38 -1.12 9.87 6.34
CA VAL A 38 0.32 10.15 6.28
C VAL A 38 1.03 9.48 7.44
N THR A 39 2.01 8.66 7.14
CA THR A 39 2.88 8.03 8.14
C THR A 39 4.34 8.31 7.79
N ARG A 40 5.09 8.77 8.77
CA ARG A 40 6.56 8.85 8.68
C ARG A 40 7.16 7.57 9.23
N ALA A 41 8.14 7.05 8.55
CA ALA A 41 8.93 5.96 9.08
C ALA A 41 9.94 6.52 10.09
N ASP A 42 9.55 6.59 11.33
CA ASP A 42 10.38 7.05 12.45
C ASP A 42 11.16 5.90 13.04
N GLY A 43 12.26 5.55 12.47
CA GLY A 43 13.15 4.68 13.20
C GLY A 43 13.50 3.35 12.54
N GLY A 44 14.68 3.30 12.19
CA GLY A 44 15.41 2.20 11.63
C GLY A 44 16.24 2.69 10.45
N ALA A 45 17.45 2.17 10.29
CA ALA A 45 18.39 2.58 9.25
C ALA A 45 17.83 2.46 7.81
N TRP A 46 16.72 1.75 7.64
CA TRP A 46 16.08 1.48 6.35
C TRP A 46 14.98 2.47 5.97
N ALA A 47 14.44 3.21 6.93
CA ALA A 47 13.21 3.97 6.75
C ALA A 47 13.36 5.46 7.10
N SER A 48 14.52 5.88 7.57
CA SER A 48 14.75 7.27 7.93
C SER A 48 14.61 8.17 6.72
N GLY A 49 13.68 9.11 6.81
CA GLY A 49 13.44 10.09 5.76
C GLY A 49 12.42 9.70 4.70
N MET A 50 11.75 8.57 4.82
CA MET A 50 10.65 8.18 3.95
C MET A 50 9.30 8.64 4.53
N VAL A 51 8.37 8.97 3.65
CA VAL A 51 6.99 9.27 3.99
C VAL A 51 6.07 8.34 3.23
N TYR A 52 5.06 7.83 3.90
CA TYR A 52 4.05 6.96 3.33
C TYR A 52 2.71 7.68 3.30
N PHE A 53 2.09 7.73 2.14
CA PHE A 53 0.73 8.22 1.93
C PHE A 53 -0.17 7.00 1.71
N ALA A 54 -0.79 6.51 2.77
CA ALA A 54 -1.65 5.34 2.69
C ALA A 54 -2.93 5.67 1.92
N VAL A 55 -3.13 4.98 0.81
CA VAL A 55 -4.30 5.12 -0.07
C VAL A 55 -5.41 4.18 0.35
N VAL A 56 -5.07 2.93 0.65
CA VAL A 56 -6.02 1.89 1.05
C VAL A 56 -5.46 1.08 2.20
N ARG A 57 -6.29 0.87 3.21
CA ARG A 57 -6.12 -0.17 4.23
C ARG A 57 -7.28 -1.13 4.13
N TYR A 58 -7.00 -2.39 3.96
CA TYR A 58 -8.00 -3.45 3.92
C TYR A 58 -7.60 -4.53 4.93
N SER A 59 -8.55 -4.93 5.74
CA SER A 59 -8.35 -6.02 6.70
C SER A 59 -9.56 -6.96 6.67
N ALA A 60 -9.30 -8.24 6.66
CA ALA A 60 -10.31 -9.27 6.78
C ALA A 60 -9.93 -10.26 7.87
N PHE A 61 -10.88 -10.51 8.75
CA PHE A 61 -10.76 -11.52 9.78
C PHE A 61 -11.89 -12.51 9.58
N ALA A 62 -11.52 -13.78 9.55
CA ALA A 62 -12.46 -14.83 9.32
C ALA A 62 -12.39 -15.90 10.42
N HIS A 63 -13.52 -16.25 10.97
CA HIS A 63 -13.63 -17.42 11.82
C HIS A 63 -13.85 -18.64 10.92
N VAL A 64 -12.90 -19.55 10.90
CA VAL A 64 -12.93 -20.71 10.01
C VAL A 64 -13.36 -21.92 10.84
N ASP A 65 -14.60 -22.33 10.71
CA ASP A 65 -15.12 -23.52 11.40
C ASP A 65 -14.93 -24.79 10.57
N THR A 66 -14.85 -24.69 9.27
CA THR A 66 -14.67 -25.82 8.37
C THR A 66 -13.65 -25.54 7.26
N ARG A 67 -13.13 -26.59 6.63
CA ARG A 67 -12.19 -26.45 5.51
C ARG A 67 -12.85 -25.81 4.26
N ALA A 68 -14.16 -25.97 4.10
CA ALA A 68 -14.91 -25.33 3.03
C ALA A 68 -15.06 -23.82 3.27
N ASP A 69 -15.27 -23.43 4.54
CA ASP A 69 -15.35 -22.01 4.93
C ASP A 69 -14.01 -21.31 4.73
N ALA A 70 -12.88 -22.02 4.98
CA ALA A 70 -11.55 -21.49 4.73
C ALA A 70 -11.33 -21.10 3.27
N GLY A 71 -11.78 -21.92 2.32
CA GLY A 71 -11.69 -21.63 0.89
C GLY A 71 -12.50 -20.40 0.49
N ALA A 72 -13.76 -20.33 0.89
CA ALA A 72 -14.63 -19.21 0.60
C ALA A 72 -14.12 -17.89 1.20
N GLN A 73 -13.55 -17.94 2.39
CA GLN A 73 -12.97 -16.78 3.07
C GLN A 73 -11.67 -16.30 2.43
N ALA A 74 -10.83 -17.23 1.98
CA ALA A 74 -9.63 -16.88 1.21
C ALA A 74 -10.01 -16.18 -0.10
N GLU A 75 -10.99 -16.71 -0.84
CA GLU A 75 -11.51 -16.07 -2.06
C GLU A 75 -12.05 -14.66 -1.79
N ALA A 76 -12.83 -14.49 -0.71
CA ALA A 76 -13.36 -13.18 -0.32
C ALA A 76 -12.24 -12.19 0.06
N PHE A 77 -11.20 -12.65 0.76
CA PHE A 77 -10.04 -11.83 1.09
C PHE A 77 -9.32 -11.39 -0.18
N PHE A 78 -9.01 -12.30 -1.09
CA PHE A 78 -8.34 -11.96 -2.35
C PHE A 78 -9.17 -11.04 -3.24
N ALA A 79 -10.48 -11.23 -3.30
CA ALA A 79 -11.38 -10.30 -4.00
C ALA A 79 -11.31 -8.89 -3.41
N GLY A 80 -11.26 -8.76 -2.09
CA GLY A 80 -11.08 -7.48 -1.40
C GLY A 80 -9.72 -6.84 -1.69
N VAL A 81 -8.65 -7.63 -1.75
CA VAL A 81 -7.30 -7.16 -2.12
C VAL A 81 -7.28 -6.65 -3.57
N VAL A 82 -7.88 -7.38 -4.49
CA VAL A 82 -7.99 -6.94 -5.91
C VAL A 82 -8.78 -5.63 -6.01
N GLU A 83 -9.88 -5.49 -5.26
CA GLU A 83 -10.64 -4.23 -5.24
C GLU A 83 -9.84 -3.07 -4.60
N ALA A 84 -9.03 -3.34 -3.60
CA ALA A 84 -8.10 -2.36 -3.04
C ALA A 84 -7.08 -1.89 -4.09
N PHE A 85 -6.55 -2.78 -4.91
CA PHE A 85 -5.69 -2.43 -6.03
C PHE A 85 -6.42 -1.59 -7.09
N ARG A 86 -7.66 -1.94 -7.44
CA ARG A 86 -8.48 -1.13 -8.35
C ARG A 86 -8.77 0.26 -7.82
N ALA A 87 -9.10 0.36 -6.53
CA ALA A 87 -9.28 1.64 -5.85
C ALA A 87 -8.00 2.51 -5.92
N THR A 88 -6.85 1.89 -5.74
CA THR A 88 -5.54 2.56 -5.88
C THR A 88 -5.32 3.04 -7.31
N GLY A 89 -5.65 2.25 -8.32
CA GLY A 89 -5.59 2.65 -9.72
C GLY A 89 -6.46 3.89 -9.98
N ARG A 90 -7.71 3.88 -9.54
CA ARG A 90 -8.61 5.04 -9.64
C ARG A 90 -8.09 6.28 -8.90
N PHE A 91 -7.45 6.09 -7.77
CA PHE A 91 -6.80 7.17 -7.03
C PHE A 91 -5.66 7.79 -7.83
N LEU A 92 -4.79 6.98 -8.44
CA LEU A 92 -3.68 7.44 -9.27
C LEU A 92 -4.15 8.09 -10.57
N ASP A 93 -5.20 7.54 -11.20
CA ASP A 93 -5.76 8.08 -12.47
C ASP A 93 -6.28 9.52 -12.33
N ARG A 94 -6.59 9.94 -11.11
CA ARG A 94 -6.96 11.35 -10.84
C ARG A 94 -5.76 12.29 -10.71
N ARG A 95 -4.53 11.78 -10.83
CA ARG A 95 -3.29 12.57 -10.79
C ARG A 95 -2.66 12.65 -12.17
N SER A 96 -1.93 13.72 -12.37
CA SER A 96 -1.23 13.93 -13.63
C SER A 96 0.12 13.19 -13.65
N PRO A 97 0.38 12.35 -14.67
CA PRO A 97 1.69 11.73 -14.85
C PRO A 97 2.84 12.74 -15.02
N GLU A 98 2.55 13.92 -15.54
CA GLU A 98 3.54 15.00 -15.70
C GLU A 98 4.05 15.47 -14.32
N VAL A 99 3.17 15.48 -13.31
CA VAL A 99 3.55 15.85 -11.93
C VAL A 99 4.51 14.83 -11.34
N THR A 100 4.24 13.54 -11.49
CA THR A 100 5.14 12.50 -11.02
C THR A 100 6.47 12.50 -11.76
N ALA A 101 6.47 12.80 -13.05
CA ALA A 101 7.69 13.00 -13.84
C ALA A 101 8.49 14.22 -13.37
N ALA A 102 7.84 15.33 -13.07
CA ALA A 102 8.48 16.55 -12.55
C ALA A 102 9.09 16.32 -11.16
N LEU A 103 8.40 15.62 -10.27
CA LEU A 103 8.92 15.24 -8.97
C LEU A 103 10.21 14.39 -9.11
N ARG A 104 10.20 13.44 -10.02
CA ARG A 104 11.36 12.59 -10.30
C ARG A 104 12.53 13.40 -10.85
N ALA A 105 12.26 14.31 -11.79
CA ALA A 105 13.28 15.20 -12.33
C ALA A 105 13.88 16.14 -11.27
N ALA A 106 13.10 16.48 -10.24
CA ALA A 106 13.55 17.25 -9.09
C ALA A 106 14.24 16.41 -7.99
N GLY A 107 14.57 15.14 -8.28
CA GLY A 107 15.26 14.25 -7.35
C GLY A 107 14.36 13.62 -6.28
N ARG A 108 13.05 13.69 -6.46
CA ARG A 108 12.07 13.00 -5.60
C ARG A 108 11.76 11.63 -6.19
N SER A 109 11.57 10.63 -5.33
CA SER A 109 11.20 9.28 -5.74
C SER A 109 9.86 8.89 -5.15
N LEU A 110 9.02 8.32 -5.99
CA LEU A 110 7.74 7.73 -5.61
C LEU A 110 7.69 6.29 -6.10
N ARG A 111 7.15 5.42 -5.28
CA ARG A 111 6.80 4.05 -5.67
C ARG A 111 5.52 3.60 -4.98
N LEU A 112 4.84 2.64 -5.55
CA LEU A 112 3.71 1.99 -4.91
C LEU A 112 4.26 0.97 -3.91
N PHE A 113 3.92 1.16 -2.65
CA PHE A 113 4.29 0.28 -1.56
C PHE A 113 3.08 -0.58 -1.19
N VAL A 114 3.27 -1.88 -1.19
CA VAL A 114 2.25 -2.86 -0.82
C VAL A 114 2.78 -3.70 0.33
N GLU A 115 2.20 -3.56 1.49
CA GLU A 115 2.47 -4.43 2.63
C GLU A 115 1.31 -5.38 2.81
N VAL A 116 1.60 -6.67 2.79
CA VAL A 116 0.62 -7.71 3.04
C VAL A 116 1.03 -8.49 4.28
N ARG A 117 0.07 -8.63 5.18
CA ARG A 117 0.23 -9.38 6.42
C ARG A 117 -0.80 -10.49 6.43
N MET A 118 -0.34 -11.69 6.58
CA MET A 118 -1.18 -12.89 6.66
C MET A 118 -0.66 -13.85 7.71
N ASP A 119 -1.56 -14.65 8.26
CA ASP A 119 -1.25 -15.76 9.15
C ASP A 119 -1.01 -17.09 8.40
N GLN A 120 -0.59 -17.02 7.14
CA GLN A 120 -0.36 -18.18 6.27
C GLN A 120 1.01 -18.12 5.59
N ASP A 121 1.61 -19.30 5.38
CA ASP A 121 2.94 -19.44 4.78
C ASP A 121 3.02 -19.08 3.29
N GLN A 122 1.90 -19.02 2.60
CA GLN A 122 1.84 -18.74 1.15
C GLN A 122 0.80 -17.69 0.83
N MET A 123 1.17 -16.81 -0.07
CA MET A 123 0.30 -15.75 -0.53
C MET A 123 0.47 -15.57 -2.04
N GLU A 124 -0.66 -15.52 -2.74
CA GLU A 124 -0.71 -15.11 -4.12
C GLU A 124 -1.28 -13.70 -4.21
N LEU A 125 -0.62 -12.84 -4.98
CA LEU A 125 -1.09 -11.50 -5.29
C LEU A 125 -1.28 -11.36 -6.79
N GLU A 126 -2.46 -10.95 -7.18
CA GLU A 126 -2.76 -10.58 -8.54
C GLU A 126 -2.90 -9.06 -8.65
N PHE A 127 -2.06 -8.45 -9.47
CA PHE A 127 -2.17 -7.03 -9.79
C PHE A 127 -3.05 -6.86 -11.02
N PRO A 128 -4.17 -6.12 -10.92
CA PRO A 128 -5.02 -5.83 -12.07
C PRO A 128 -4.21 -5.15 -13.18
N PRO A 129 -4.37 -5.55 -14.46
CA PRO A 129 -3.65 -4.95 -15.58
C PRO A 129 -3.80 -3.43 -15.67
N GLU A 130 -4.97 -2.91 -15.32
CA GLU A 130 -5.25 -1.48 -15.26
C GLU A 130 -4.38 -0.75 -14.23
N LEU A 131 -4.12 -1.34 -13.06
CA LEU A 131 -3.21 -0.76 -12.07
C LEU A 131 -1.77 -0.74 -12.60
N LEU A 132 -1.33 -1.82 -13.23
CA LEU A 132 0.01 -1.91 -13.82
C LEU A 132 0.19 -0.86 -14.92
N ALA A 133 -0.82 -0.66 -15.77
CA ALA A 133 -0.80 0.37 -16.78
C ALA A 133 -0.72 1.79 -16.17
N THR A 134 -1.51 2.07 -15.14
CA THR A 134 -1.49 3.35 -14.43
C THR A 134 -0.14 3.58 -13.76
N CYS A 135 0.40 2.59 -13.06
CA CYS A 135 1.75 2.68 -12.48
C CYS A 135 2.81 2.97 -13.55
N GLY A 136 2.72 2.31 -14.70
CA GLY A 136 3.59 2.55 -15.85
C GLY A 136 3.51 3.99 -16.36
N CYS A 137 2.29 4.53 -16.53
CA CYS A 137 2.09 5.92 -16.94
C CYS A 137 2.71 6.93 -15.96
N HIS A 138 2.60 6.67 -14.66
CA HIS A 138 3.22 7.48 -13.62
C HIS A 138 4.72 7.19 -13.41
N GLY A 139 5.27 6.17 -14.04
CA GLY A 139 6.63 5.70 -13.83
C GLY A 139 6.88 5.20 -12.39
N LEU A 140 5.85 4.63 -11.77
CA LEU A 140 5.92 4.08 -10.42
C LEU A 140 6.38 2.62 -10.47
N GLY A 141 7.42 2.29 -9.71
CA GLY A 141 7.72 0.91 -9.37
C GLY A 141 6.76 0.39 -8.30
N ILE A 142 6.55 -0.92 -8.26
CA ILE A 142 5.77 -1.58 -7.21
C ILE A 142 6.74 -2.32 -6.30
N TYR A 143 6.65 -2.04 -5.01
CA TYR A 143 7.44 -2.68 -3.97
C TYR A 143 6.52 -3.43 -3.02
N VAL A 144 6.67 -4.74 -2.93
CA VAL A 144 5.83 -5.60 -2.12
C VAL A 144 6.61 -6.16 -0.95
N ILE A 145 6.07 -6.02 0.24
CA ILE A 145 6.55 -6.69 1.44
C ILE A 145 5.46 -7.66 1.91
N SER A 146 5.86 -8.87 2.21
CA SER A 146 5.03 -9.87 2.86
C SER A 146 5.60 -10.14 4.24
N ASN A 147 4.77 -9.96 5.26
CA ASN A 147 5.11 -10.26 6.63
C ASN A 147 4.20 -11.36 7.16
N ASP A 148 4.81 -12.42 7.65
CA ASP A 148 4.12 -13.44 8.43
C ASP A 148 3.95 -12.92 9.85
N ILE A 149 2.71 -12.59 10.21
CA ILE A 149 2.37 -12.07 11.54
C ILE A 149 1.31 -12.97 12.15
N PRO A 150 1.50 -13.42 13.40
CA PRO A 150 0.49 -14.18 14.11
C PRO A 150 -0.86 -13.48 14.13
N ALA A 151 -1.94 -14.22 13.90
CA ALA A 151 -3.31 -13.68 13.87
C ALA A 151 -3.65 -12.85 15.13
N ALA A 152 -3.11 -13.21 16.28
CA ALA A 152 -3.29 -12.47 17.53
C ALA A 152 -2.72 -11.05 17.48
N GLU A 153 -1.58 -10.83 16.81
CA GLU A 153 -0.99 -9.49 16.66
C GLU A 153 -1.79 -8.62 15.69
N LEU A 154 -2.30 -9.22 14.61
CA LEU A 154 -3.18 -8.52 13.68
C LEU A 154 -4.49 -8.08 14.34
N LEU A 155 -5.08 -8.93 15.18
CA LEU A 155 -6.28 -8.61 15.96
C LEU A 155 -6.05 -7.46 16.94
N ALA A 156 -4.93 -7.48 17.65
CA ALA A 156 -4.57 -6.44 18.60
C ALA A 156 -4.38 -5.07 17.90
N ALA A 157 -3.75 -5.04 16.74
CA ALA A 157 -3.55 -3.82 15.96
C ALA A 157 -4.85 -3.22 15.41
N THR A 158 -5.89 -4.03 15.22
CA THR A 158 -7.18 -3.58 14.68
C THR A 158 -8.12 -3.03 15.76
N GLN A 159 -7.88 -3.37 17.03
CA GLN A 159 -8.68 -2.94 18.19
C GLN A 159 -8.13 -1.69 18.88
N ALA A 160 -6.96 -1.24 18.49
CA ALA A 160 -6.31 -0.03 18.97
C ALA A 160 -6.63 1.17 18.05
#